data_08f2b57c1a511fa75476d855dd06d007
#
_entry.id   08f2b57c1a511fa75476d855dd06d007
#
_cell.length_a   1.000
_cell.length_b   1.000
_cell.length_c   1.000
_cell.angle_alpha   90.00
_cell.angle_beta   90.00
_cell.angle_gamma   90.00
#
_symmetry.space_group_name_H-M   'P 1'
#
loop_
_entity.id
_entity.type
_entity.pdbx_description
1 polymer ?
#
loop_
_entity_poly.entity_id
_entity_poly.type
_entity_poly.pdbx_seq_one_letter_code
_entity_poly.pdbx_strand_id
1 'polypeptide(L)'
;NENYSINKNILALLPLTGKYSKFGRDIRKALDLSLLQTAPKNFQIIYYDTGKEIDLEKIKYLKNLISPKIIIGPFTRETLLKVKTVIKEKPVPVITFTNDIAMLENNIWSLGFSPEEQIESVVSCALKNRFKSFGLIVPSNLYGKIIIQSSSDIIKTKKSYYMEDLSLTNNEVNNKTNLFAKLKTFLNFSKDEKNHTKFDAILLAGSKDFILEIAPLLAFFNVDSKSVQILGTEIFNHKDIRNEPSLESSWFPVIYSKDDNKYKQVLKDTWNTKSNYFSKIGFDAGLLAINFLKLKTSEINYFDN
;
A
#
# COMPACT_ATOMS: atom_id res chain seq x y z
N ASN A 1 -12.31 30.62 -35.32
CA ASN A 1 -11.40 30.08 -34.29
C ASN A 1 -12.22 29.72 -33.05
N GLU A 2 -12.86 28.54 -33.06
CA GLU A 2 -13.49 28.00 -31.90
C GLU A 2 -12.38 27.48 -30.97
N ASN A 3 -12.05 28.26 -29.93
CA ASN A 3 -11.32 27.80 -28.77
C ASN A 3 -12.21 26.78 -28.05
N TYR A 4 -12.17 25.52 -28.44
CA TYR A 4 -12.65 24.42 -27.61
C TYR A 4 -11.86 24.46 -26.30
N SER A 5 -12.45 25.02 -25.28
CA SER A 5 -11.93 24.96 -23.92
C SER A 5 -11.74 23.50 -23.57
N ILE A 6 -10.50 23.02 -23.64
CA ILE A 6 -10.17 21.65 -23.24
C ILE A 6 -10.61 21.50 -21.79
N ASN A 7 -11.58 20.62 -21.58
CA ASN A 7 -12.08 20.33 -20.24
C ASN A 7 -10.91 19.83 -19.36
N LYS A 8 -10.66 20.49 -18.23
CA LYS A 8 -9.56 20.22 -17.30
C LYS A 8 -10.08 19.87 -15.92
N ASN A 9 -11.21 19.18 -15.87
CA ASN A 9 -11.89 18.85 -14.61
C ASN A 9 -11.39 17.53 -14.03
N ILE A 10 -11.30 17.51 -12.71
CA ILE A 10 -10.93 16.36 -11.87
C ILE A 10 -12.07 16.08 -10.90
N LEU A 11 -12.47 14.83 -10.75
CA LEU A 11 -13.36 14.37 -9.68
C LEU A 11 -12.56 13.57 -8.66
N ALA A 12 -12.49 14.03 -7.41
CA ALA A 12 -11.76 13.35 -6.35
C ALA A 12 -12.73 12.68 -5.35
N LEU A 13 -12.66 11.36 -5.25
CA LEU A 13 -13.47 10.52 -4.37
C LEU A 13 -12.62 10.12 -3.15
N LEU A 14 -12.65 10.91 -2.07
CA LEU A 14 -11.78 10.72 -0.91
C LEU A 14 -12.58 10.63 0.40
N PRO A 15 -12.15 9.80 1.38
CA PRO A 15 -12.78 9.75 2.70
C PRO A 15 -12.35 10.95 3.54
N LEU A 16 -13.07 12.06 3.43
CA LEU A 16 -12.74 13.29 4.15
C LEU A 16 -13.30 13.31 5.58
N THR A 17 -14.29 12.44 5.87
CA THR A 17 -14.86 12.18 7.19
C THR A 17 -14.76 10.68 7.54
N GLY A 18 -15.20 10.28 8.74
CA GLY A 18 -15.26 8.90 9.19
C GLY A 18 -13.89 8.27 9.48
N LYS A 19 -13.86 6.93 9.51
CA LYS A 19 -12.72 6.10 9.93
C LYS A 19 -11.40 6.42 9.22
N TYR A 20 -11.45 6.68 7.93
CA TYR A 20 -10.28 6.91 7.08
C TYR A 20 -9.99 8.39 6.83
N SER A 21 -10.66 9.30 7.54
CA SER A 21 -10.59 10.75 7.30
C SER A 21 -9.19 11.35 7.42
N LYS A 22 -8.35 10.81 8.30
CA LYS A 22 -6.96 11.26 8.43
C LYS A 22 -6.20 11.03 7.13
N PHE A 23 -6.30 9.83 6.58
CA PHE A 23 -5.63 9.44 5.33
C PHE A 23 -6.16 10.23 4.14
N GLY A 24 -7.49 10.33 4.02
CA GLY A 24 -8.13 11.11 2.93
C GLY A 24 -7.74 12.59 2.96
N ARG A 25 -7.60 13.20 4.15
CA ARG A 25 -7.14 14.59 4.28
C ARG A 25 -5.66 14.75 3.95
N ASP A 26 -4.80 13.78 4.32
CA ASP A 26 -3.38 13.81 3.97
C ASP A 26 -3.19 13.70 2.44
N ILE A 27 -3.94 12.78 1.78
CA ILE A 27 -3.99 12.68 0.32
C ILE A 27 -4.47 13.99 -0.30
N ARG A 28 -5.59 14.56 0.17
CA ARG A 28 -6.15 15.80 -0.37
C ARG A 28 -5.16 16.96 -0.30
N LYS A 29 -4.53 17.19 0.86
CA LYS A 29 -3.56 18.27 1.02
C LYS A 29 -2.41 18.17 0.01
N ALA A 30 -1.87 16.98 -0.16
CA ALA A 30 -0.76 16.76 -1.08
C ALA A 30 -1.20 16.84 -2.56
N LEU A 31 -2.40 16.36 -2.88
CA LEU A 31 -3.03 16.51 -4.18
C LEU A 31 -3.24 17.99 -4.52
N ASP A 32 -3.84 18.77 -3.62
CA ASP A 32 -4.03 20.22 -3.80
C ASP A 32 -2.68 20.90 -4.02
N LEU A 33 -1.64 20.51 -3.27
CA LEU A 33 -0.31 21.09 -3.40
C LEU A 33 0.30 20.85 -4.78
N SER A 34 0.25 19.62 -5.29
CA SER A 34 0.78 19.28 -6.62
C SER A 34 0.02 20.01 -7.74
N LEU A 35 -1.31 20.09 -7.63
CA LEU A 35 -2.15 20.78 -8.60
C LEU A 35 -1.87 22.29 -8.62
N LEU A 36 -1.77 22.92 -7.45
CA LEU A 36 -1.50 24.37 -7.35
C LEU A 36 -0.13 24.76 -7.92
N GLN A 37 0.86 23.87 -7.81
CA GLN A 37 2.21 24.16 -8.30
C GLN A 37 2.38 24.01 -9.81
N THR A 38 1.69 23.05 -10.44
CA THR A 38 2.05 22.58 -11.78
C THR A 38 0.86 22.39 -12.72
N ALA A 39 -0.38 22.51 -12.23
CA ALA A 39 -1.56 22.34 -13.07
C ALA A 39 -1.68 23.48 -14.11
N PRO A 40 -2.22 23.18 -15.30
CA PRO A 40 -2.53 24.19 -16.29
C PRO A 40 -3.58 25.17 -15.74
N LYS A 41 -3.52 26.44 -16.17
CA LYS A 41 -4.57 27.42 -15.83
C LYS A 41 -5.94 26.88 -16.20
N ASN A 42 -6.96 27.23 -15.43
CA ASN A 42 -8.36 26.85 -15.63
C ASN A 42 -8.69 25.36 -15.42
N PHE A 43 -7.94 24.65 -14.57
CA PHE A 43 -8.40 23.36 -14.06
C PHE A 43 -9.46 23.54 -12.97
N GLN A 44 -10.34 22.55 -12.83
CA GLN A 44 -11.32 22.46 -11.74
C GLN A 44 -11.21 21.11 -11.06
N ILE A 45 -11.21 21.08 -9.73
CA ILE A 45 -11.30 19.85 -8.95
C ILE A 45 -12.53 19.90 -8.04
N ILE A 46 -13.33 18.85 -8.07
CA ILE A 46 -14.45 18.65 -7.16
C ILE A 46 -14.17 17.46 -6.27
N TYR A 47 -14.32 17.66 -4.97
CA TYR A 47 -14.17 16.64 -3.94
C TYR A 47 -15.53 16.09 -3.54
N TYR A 48 -15.66 14.75 -3.59
CA TYR A 48 -16.78 14.02 -3.00
C TYR A 48 -16.28 13.23 -1.79
N ASP A 49 -16.92 13.43 -0.64
CA ASP A 49 -16.56 12.74 0.61
C ASP A 49 -17.14 11.31 0.63
N THR A 50 -16.25 10.32 0.50
CA THR A 50 -16.58 8.89 0.57
C THR A 50 -16.51 8.31 1.99
N GLY A 51 -16.24 9.13 2.99
CA GLY A 51 -16.26 8.72 4.41
C GLY A 51 -17.65 8.67 5.03
N LYS A 52 -18.66 9.15 4.30
CA LYS A 52 -20.10 9.06 4.62
C LYS A 52 -20.75 7.94 3.82
N GLU A 53 -22.03 7.73 4.01
CA GLU A 53 -22.81 6.89 3.13
C GLU A 53 -22.68 7.37 1.67
N ILE A 54 -22.45 6.43 0.77
CA ILE A 54 -22.16 6.73 -0.64
C ILE A 54 -23.48 6.89 -1.39
N ASP A 55 -23.71 8.09 -1.87
CA ASP A 55 -24.82 8.43 -2.77
C ASP A 55 -24.34 8.32 -4.23
N LEU A 56 -24.68 7.21 -4.88
CA LEU A 56 -24.28 6.92 -6.26
C LEU A 56 -24.91 7.90 -7.27
N GLU A 57 -26.16 8.32 -7.04
CA GLU A 57 -26.83 9.27 -7.93
C GLU A 57 -26.15 10.64 -7.88
N LYS A 58 -25.72 11.06 -6.71
CA LYS A 58 -24.94 12.29 -6.57
C LYS A 58 -23.57 12.20 -7.25
N ILE A 59 -22.87 11.06 -7.16
CA ILE A 59 -21.59 10.86 -7.86
C ILE A 59 -21.83 10.89 -9.38
N LYS A 60 -22.87 10.21 -9.87
CA LYS A 60 -23.27 10.21 -11.27
C LYS A 60 -23.61 11.62 -11.75
N TYR A 61 -24.40 12.37 -10.98
CA TYR A 61 -24.71 13.76 -11.27
C TYR A 61 -23.46 14.63 -11.38
N LEU A 62 -22.56 14.56 -10.39
CA LEU A 62 -21.31 15.31 -10.41
C LEU A 62 -20.43 14.93 -11.61
N LYS A 63 -20.28 13.63 -11.89
CA LYS A 63 -19.51 13.14 -13.05
C LYS A 63 -20.07 13.70 -14.37
N ASN A 64 -21.41 13.70 -14.53
CA ASN A 64 -22.03 14.25 -15.74
C ASN A 64 -21.90 15.77 -15.82
N LEU A 65 -22.06 16.48 -14.70
CA LEU A 65 -22.00 17.93 -14.61
C LEU A 65 -20.63 18.48 -15.03
N ILE A 66 -19.57 17.89 -14.50
CA ILE A 66 -18.20 18.40 -14.72
C ILE A 66 -17.48 17.70 -15.86
N SER A 67 -17.97 16.53 -16.31
CA SER A 67 -17.31 15.70 -17.33
C SER A 67 -15.82 15.55 -17.05
N PRO A 68 -15.38 14.91 -15.94
CA PRO A 68 -13.99 14.90 -15.52
C PRO A 68 -13.11 14.20 -16.55
N LYS A 69 -11.89 14.69 -16.76
CA LYS A 69 -10.86 13.99 -17.55
C LYS A 69 -10.24 12.83 -16.79
N ILE A 70 -10.28 12.89 -15.45
CA ILE A 70 -9.73 11.87 -14.57
C ILE A 70 -10.50 11.87 -13.25
N ILE A 71 -10.63 10.67 -12.67
CA ILE A 71 -11.14 10.46 -11.32
C ILE A 71 -9.96 10.05 -10.44
N ILE A 72 -9.82 10.70 -9.26
CA ILE A 72 -8.81 10.36 -8.26
C ILE A 72 -9.52 9.76 -7.04
N GLY A 73 -9.07 8.59 -6.62
CA GLY A 73 -9.80 7.75 -5.67
C GLY A 73 -10.66 6.71 -6.42
N PRO A 74 -11.46 5.95 -5.68
CA PRO A 74 -11.61 5.98 -4.22
C PRO A 74 -10.43 5.36 -3.47
N PHE A 75 -10.53 5.46 -2.12
CA PHE A 75 -9.45 5.02 -1.23
C PHE A 75 -9.54 3.53 -0.90
N THR A 76 -10.74 2.97 -0.74
CA THR A 76 -10.93 1.57 -0.33
C THR A 76 -11.52 0.73 -1.45
N ARG A 77 -11.24 -0.60 -1.38
CA ARG A 77 -11.84 -1.60 -2.26
C ARG A 77 -13.37 -1.56 -2.24
N GLU A 78 -13.96 -1.49 -1.03
CA GLU A 78 -15.41 -1.48 -0.85
C GLU A 78 -16.05 -0.29 -1.55
N THR A 79 -15.42 0.88 -1.45
CA THR A 79 -15.88 2.09 -2.13
C THR A 79 -15.73 1.96 -3.64
N LEU A 80 -14.62 1.40 -4.12
CA LEU A 80 -14.40 1.19 -5.55
C LEU A 80 -15.46 0.25 -6.14
N LEU A 81 -15.78 -0.85 -5.46
CA LEU A 81 -16.85 -1.76 -5.88
C LEU A 81 -18.20 -1.04 -6.03
N LYS A 82 -18.57 -0.18 -5.08
CA LYS A 82 -19.82 0.58 -5.13
C LYS A 82 -19.86 1.57 -6.31
N VAL A 83 -18.80 2.34 -6.52
CA VAL A 83 -18.78 3.40 -7.54
C VAL A 83 -18.47 2.88 -8.94
N LYS A 84 -18.03 1.63 -9.08
CA LYS A 84 -17.57 1.04 -10.35
C LYS A 84 -18.64 1.06 -11.44
N THR A 85 -19.92 0.87 -11.08
CA THR A 85 -21.04 0.97 -12.01
C THR A 85 -21.15 2.36 -12.62
N VAL A 86 -21.05 3.41 -11.79
CA VAL A 86 -21.12 4.81 -12.25
C VAL A 86 -19.89 5.16 -13.10
N ILE A 87 -18.71 4.60 -12.78
CA ILE A 87 -17.50 4.83 -13.57
C ILE A 87 -17.62 4.21 -14.96
N LYS A 88 -18.18 3.00 -15.07
CA LYS A 88 -18.29 2.25 -16.33
C LYS A 88 -19.28 2.83 -17.34
N GLU A 89 -20.31 3.54 -16.93
CA GLU A 89 -21.31 4.13 -17.85
C GLU A 89 -20.69 5.07 -18.91
N LYS A 90 -19.67 5.82 -18.54
CA LYS A 90 -18.80 6.58 -19.46
C LYS A 90 -17.40 6.45 -18.95
N PRO A 91 -16.57 5.57 -19.54
CA PRO A 91 -15.23 5.31 -19.07
C PRO A 91 -14.41 6.61 -18.97
N VAL A 92 -13.78 6.77 -17.82
CA VAL A 92 -12.86 7.87 -17.51
C VAL A 92 -11.66 7.25 -16.84
N PRO A 93 -10.43 7.71 -17.09
CA PRO A 93 -9.26 7.29 -16.35
C PRO A 93 -9.46 7.44 -14.84
N VAL A 94 -9.13 6.41 -14.07
CA VAL A 94 -9.28 6.37 -12.61
C VAL A 94 -7.95 6.01 -11.96
N ILE A 95 -7.49 6.84 -11.04
CA ILE A 95 -6.36 6.53 -10.16
C ILE A 95 -6.93 6.24 -8.78
N THR A 96 -7.01 4.97 -8.41
CA THR A 96 -7.45 4.54 -7.08
C THR A 96 -6.26 4.42 -6.10
N PHE A 97 -6.56 4.36 -4.82
CA PHE A 97 -5.58 4.12 -3.75
C PHE A 97 -5.76 2.75 -3.09
N THR A 98 -6.61 1.90 -3.65
CA THR A 98 -6.75 0.53 -3.15
C THR A 98 -5.49 -0.29 -3.43
N ASN A 99 -5.11 -1.16 -2.48
CA ASN A 99 -4.00 -2.09 -2.65
C ASN A 99 -4.45 -3.43 -3.29
N ASP A 100 -5.71 -3.55 -3.69
CA ASP A 100 -6.25 -4.77 -4.30
C ASP A 100 -6.11 -4.71 -5.83
N ILE A 101 -5.08 -5.36 -6.34
CA ILE A 101 -4.79 -5.40 -7.79
C ILE A 101 -5.87 -6.12 -8.59
N ALA A 102 -6.66 -7.03 -7.97
CA ALA A 102 -7.77 -7.70 -8.66
C ALA A 102 -8.92 -6.75 -9.04
N MET A 103 -8.88 -5.52 -8.53
CA MET A 103 -9.86 -4.48 -8.85
C MET A 103 -9.49 -3.63 -10.07
N LEU A 104 -8.25 -3.77 -10.57
CA LEU A 104 -7.76 -2.97 -11.69
C LEU A 104 -8.38 -3.43 -13.00
N GLU A 105 -8.60 -2.49 -13.89
CA GLU A 105 -9.14 -2.68 -15.25
C GLU A 105 -8.39 -1.71 -16.20
N ASN A 106 -8.64 -1.81 -17.50
CA ASN A 106 -7.93 -1.00 -18.51
C ASN A 106 -7.89 0.51 -18.24
N ASN A 107 -8.94 1.04 -17.58
CA ASN A 107 -9.02 2.47 -17.22
C ASN A 107 -8.93 2.73 -15.71
N ILE A 108 -8.58 1.74 -14.90
CA ILE A 108 -8.47 1.85 -13.43
C ILE A 108 -7.07 1.39 -13.00
N TRP A 109 -6.25 2.33 -12.55
CA TRP A 109 -4.90 2.08 -12.04
C TRP A 109 -4.83 2.37 -10.55
N SER A 110 -3.94 1.67 -9.85
CA SER A 110 -3.68 1.93 -8.43
C SER A 110 -2.35 2.67 -8.22
N LEU A 111 -2.36 3.61 -7.30
CA LEU A 111 -1.16 4.14 -6.66
C LEU A 111 -0.93 3.52 -5.26
N GLY A 112 -1.70 2.50 -4.90
CA GLY A 112 -1.45 1.72 -3.70
C GLY A 112 -0.14 0.94 -3.84
N PHE A 113 0.55 0.74 -2.73
CA PHE A 113 1.70 -0.17 -2.67
C PHE A 113 1.17 -1.56 -2.31
N SER A 114 0.94 -2.38 -3.32
CA SER A 114 0.29 -3.69 -3.15
C SER A 114 1.12 -4.63 -2.26
N PRO A 115 0.49 -5.58 -1.56
CA PRO A 115 1.23 -6.60 -0.82
C PRO A 115 2.21 -7.37 -1.71
N GLU A 116 1.82 -7.68 -2.94
CA GLU A 116 2.64 -8.41 -3.92
C GLU A 116 3.92 -7.64 -4.25
N GLU A 117 3.83 -6.34 -4.56
CA GLU A 117 4.99 -5.48 -4.84
C GLU A 117 5.91 -5.34 -3.62
N GLN A 118 5.32 -5.24 -2.43
CA GLN A 118 6.08 -5.20 -1.18
C GLN A 118 6.89 -6.48 -0.98
N ILE A 119 6.27 -7.65 -1.19
CA ILE A 119 6.93 -8.95 -1.06
C ILE A 119 7.97 -9.13 -2.14
N GLU A 120 7.66 -8.78 -3.39
CA GLU A 120 8.65 -8.82 -4.47
C GLU A 120 9.90 -8.02 -4.13
N SER A 121 9.73 -6.81 -3.62
CA SER A 121 10.83 -5.95 -3.23
C SER A 121 11.69 -6.55 -2.13
N VAL A 122 11.10 -6.97 -1.00
CA VAL A 122 11.88 -7.41 0.16
C VAL A 122 12.45 -8.82 0.00
N VAL A 123 11.70 -9.75 -0.59
CA VAL A 123 12.15 -11.12 -0.85
C VAL A 123 13.24 -11.14 -1.92
N SER A 124 13.08 -10.37 -3.00
CA SER A 124 14.11 -10.24 -4.03
C SER A 124 15.41 -9.63 -3.47
N CYS A 125 15.30 -8.67 -2.54
CA CYS A 125 16.45 -8.13 -1.82
C CYS A 125 17.16 -9.23 -0.99
N ALA A 126 16.41 -10.04 -0.26
CA ALA A 126 16.95 -11.14 0.55
C ALA A 126 17.64 -12.20 -0.34
N LEU A 127 17.03 -12.57 -1.47
CA LEU A 127 17.64 -13.51 -2.43
C LEU A 127 18.94 -12.97 -3.03
N LYS A 128 19.01 -11.66 -3.34
CA LYS A 128 20.25 -11.01 -3.79
C LYS A 128 21.36 -11.06 -2.73
N ASN A 129 20.98 -11.03 -1.45
CA ASN A 129 21.88 -11.20 -0.31
C ASN A 129 22.16 -12.67 0.05
N ARG A 130 21.81 -13.60 -0.85
CA ARG A 130 22.11 -15.04 -0.79
C ARG A 130 21.37 -15.81 0.32
N PHE A 131 20.31 -15.29 0.88
CA PHE A 131 19.43 -16.03 1.77
C PHE A 131 18.71 -17.13 0.98
N LYS A 132 18.61 -18.33 1.54
CA LYS A 132 18.08 -19.53 0.85
C LYS A 132 16.92 -20.19 1.55
N SER A 133 16.79 -19.96 2.86
CA SER A 133 15.74 -20.54 3.69
C SER A 133 14.87 -19.45 4.31
N PHE A 134 13.56 -19.54 4.06
CA PHE A 134 12.59 -18.52 4.43
C PHE A 134 11.48 -19.08 5.31
N GLY A 135 11.29 -18.47 6.47
CA GLY A 135 10.09 -18.66 7.29
C GLY A 135 9.12 -17.52 7.08
N LEU A 136 7.84 -17.82 6.93
CA LEU A 136 6.79 -16.83 6.80
C LEU A 136 5.85 -16.92 7.99
N ILE A 137 5.60 -15.82 8.69
CA ILE A 137 4.63 -15.74 9.79
C ILE A 137 3.57 -14.71 9.41
N VAL A 138 2.35 -15.17 9.18
CA VAL A 138 1.28 -14.38 8.59
C VAL A 138 -0.08 -14.64 9.27
N PRO A 139 -1.06 -13.72 9.19
CA PRO A 139 -2.41 -14.00 9.67
C PRO A 139 -3.13 -15.00 8.76
N SER A 140 -3.97 -15.86 9.35
CA SER A 140 -4.79 -16.84 8.63
C SER A 140 -6.03 -16.16 8.00
N ASN A 141 -5.79 -15.33 6.99
CA ASN A 141 -6.82 -14.61 6.24
C ASN A 141 -6.38 -14.40 4.77
N LEU A 142 -7.17 -13.66 3.98
CA LEU A 142 -6.85 -13.39 2.58
C LEU A 142 -5.49 -12.69 2.41
N TYR A 143 -5.17 -11.71 3.26
CA TYR A 143 -3.89 -11.01 3.21
C TYR A 143 -2.71 -11.97 3.41
N GLY A 144 -2.77 -12.85 4.42
CA GLY A 144 -1.72 -13.84 4.65
C GLY A 144 -1.57 -14.81 3.48
N LYS A 145 -2.67 -15.22 2.83
CA LYS A 145 -2.62 -16.05 1.61
C LYS A 145 -1.90 -15.35 0.45
N ILE A 146 -2.16 -14.06 0.24
CA ILE A 146 -1.47 -13.25 -0.78
C ILE A 146 0.03 -13.22 -0.49
N ILE A 147 0.42 -12.96 0.75
CA ILE A 147 1.83 -12.93 1.17
C ILE A 147 2.54 -14.27 0.90
N ILE A 148 1.91 -15.38 1.27
CA ILE A 148 2.45 -16.73 1.03
C ILE A 148 2.60 -16.98 -0.47
N GLN A 149 1.56 -16.72 -1.26
CA GLN A 149 1.57 -16.96 -2.70
C GLN A 149 2.65 -16.14 -3.39
N SER A 150 2.70 -14.82 -3.15
CA SER A 150 3.69 -13.93 -3.74
C SER A 150 5.12 -14.33 -3.37
N SER A 151 5.35 -14.72 -2.11
CA SER A 151 6.67 -15.22 -1.67
C SER A 151 7.02 -16.53 -2.39
N SER A 152 6.06 -17.44 -2.49
CA SER A 152 6.23 -18.74 -3.15
C SER A 152 6.59 -18.59 -4.63
N ASP A 153 5.92 -17.69 -5.34
CA ASP A 153 6.14 -17.44 -6.77
C ASP A 153 7.56 -16.93 -7.04
N ILE A 154 8.11 -16.16 -6.11
CA ILE A 154 9.48 -15.63 -6.21
C ILE A 154 10.52 -16.68 -5.80
N ILE A 155 10.31 -17.38 -4.67
CA ILE A 155 11.28 -18.29 -4.07
C ILE A 155 11.40 -19.60 -4.85
N LYS A 156 10.27 -20.21 -5.28
CA LYS A 156 10.23 -21.50 -5.98
C LYS A 156 10.82 -21.50 -7.38
N THR A 157 11.07 -20.33 -7.95
CA THR A 157 11.79 -20.25 -9.24
C THR A 157 13.21 -20.81 -9.18
N LYS A 158 13.75 -21.05 -7.97
CA LYS A 158 15.12 -21.53 -7.74
C LYS A 158 15.13 -22.85 -6.96
N LYS A 159 15.53 -23.94 -7.60
CA LYS A 159 15.48 -25.33 -7.09
C LYS A 159 16.17 -25.60 -5.73
N SER A 160 16.99 -24.67 -5.22
CA SER A 160 17.80 -24.87 -3.99
C SER A 160 17.27 -24.07 -2.79
N TYR A 161 16.04 -23.55 -2.86
CA TYR A 161 15.52 -22.67 -1.82
C TYR A 161 14.41 -23.37 -1.03
N TYR A 162 14.36 -23.10 0.26
CA TYR A 162 13.42 -23.64 1.21
C TYR A 162 12.46 -22.55 1.70
N MET A 163 11.18 -22.86 1.78
CA MET A 163 10.16 -21.97 2.35
C MET A 163 9.15 -22.78 3.16
N GLU A 164 8.82 -22.27 4.35
CA GLU A 164 7.75 -22.78 5.19
C GLU A 164 6.94 -21.62 5.76
N ASP A 165 5.63 -21.78 5.94
CA ASP A 165 4.78 -20.76 6.50
C ASP A 165 4.07 -21.22 7.78
N LEU A 166 3.82 -20.25 8.65
CA LEU A 166 2.99 -20.34 9.83
C LEU A 166 1.85 -19.33 9.73
N SER A 167 0.66 -19.81 9.42
CA SER A 167 -0.56 -19.00 9.40
C SER A 167 -1.26 -19.04 10.75
N LEU A 168 -1.51 -17.88 11.35
CA LEU A 168 -2.08 -17.72 12.69
C LEU A 168 -3.44 -17.02 12.65
N THR A 169 -4.43 -17.59 13.32
CA THR A 169 -5.72 -16.92 13.58
C THR A 169 -5.60 -15.92 14.73
N ASN A 170 -6.52 -14.97 14.83
CA ASN A 170 -6.55 -14.02 15.96
C ASN A 170 -6.66 -14.73 17.31
N ASN A 171 -7.43 -15.84 17.39
CA ASN A 171 -7.57 -16.61 18.62
C ASN A 171 -6.23 -17.24 19.04
N GLU A 172 -5.44 -17.73 18.10
CA GLU A 172 -4.12 -18.30 18.37
C GLU A 172 -3.11 -17.25 18.81
N VAL A 173 -3.13 -16.08 18.21
CA VAL A 173 -2.28 -14.94 18.61
C VAL A 173 -2.64 -14.46 20.03
N ASN A 174 -3.92 -14.42 20.37
CA ASN A 174 -4.38 -13.99 21.69
C ASN A 174 -4.11 -15.06 22.79
N ASN A 175 -3.99 -16.33 22.42
CA ASN A 175 -3.64 -17.42 23.36
C ASN A 175 -2.12 -17.57 23.44
N LYS A 176 -1.51 -16.91 24.41
CA LYS A 176 -0.05 -16.87 24.58
C LYS A 176 0.63 -18.25 24.67
N THR A 177 0.01 -19.22 25.35
CA THR A 177 0.55 -20.58 25.46
C THR A 177 0.55 -21.30 24.12
N ASN A 178 -0.53 -21.16 23.34
CA ASN A 178 -0.64 -21.78 22.04
C ASN A 178 0.31 -21.09 21.03
N LEU A 179 0.36 -19.77 21.02
CA LEU A 179 1.27 -18.99 20.18
C LEU A 179 2.73 -19.39 20.44
N PHE A 180 3.13 -19.47 21.72
CA PHE A 180 4.47 -19.88 22.11
C PHE A 180 4.81 -21.29 21.60
N ALA A 181 3.91 -22.26 21.79
CA ALA A 181 4.12 -23.63 21.33
C ALA A 181 4.26 -23.71 19.80
N LYS A 182 3.41 -23.00 19.06
CA LYS A 182 3.46 -22.98 17.60
C LYS A 182 4.75 -22.34 17.07
N LEU A 183 5.15 -21.20 17.63
CA LEU A 183 6.42 -20.55 17.25
C LEU A 183 7.61 -21.43 17.58
N LYS A 184 7.64 -22.07 18.76
CA LYS A 184 8.69 -23.01 19.13
C LYS A 184 8.86 -24.14 18.10
N THR A 185 7.74 -24.76 17.72
CA THR A 185 7.74 -25.86 16.72
C THR A 185 8.17 -25.34 15.34
N PHE A 186 7.61 -24.24 14.89
CA PHE A 186 7.92 -23.63 13.58
C PHE A 186 9.39 -23.25 13.44
N LEU A 187 9.97 -22.68 14.49
CA LEU A 187 11.37 -22.28 14.53
C LEU A 187 12.34 -23.44 14.78
N ASN A 188 11.83 -24.63 15.08
CA ASN A 188 12.61 -25.81 15.51
C ASN A 188 13.51 -25.51 16.69
N PHE A 189 12.99 -24.74 17.68
CA PHE A 189 13.78 -24.28 18.80
C PHE A 189 14.08 -25.40 19.81
N SER A 190 15.37 -25.68 20.06
CA SER A 190 15.87 -26.55 21.13
C SER A 190 16.72 -25.75 22.12
N LYS A 191 16.58 -26.07 23.43
CA LYS A 191 17.39 -25.42 24.49
C LYS A 191 18.85 -25.89 24.50
N ASP A 192 19.11 -27.07 23.96
CA ASP A 192 20.39 -27.76 24.08
C ASP A 192 21.33 -27.50 22.88
N GLU A 193 20.79 -26.97 21.79
CA GLU A 193 21.59 -26.59 20.63
C GLU A 193 21.90 -25.09 20.66
N LYS A 194 23.15 -24.70 20.37
CA LYS A 194 23.50 -23.30 20.10
C LYS A 194 22.76 -22.84 18.84
N ASN A 195 21.53 -22.57 19.04
CA ASN A 195 20.56 -21.80 18.29
C ASN A 195 20.88 -21.53 16.84
N HIS A 196 20.35 -22.36 15.98
CA HIS A 196 20.04 -21.87 14.64
C HIS A 196 18.67 -22.38 14.25
N THR A 197 17.70 -21.46 14.17
CA THR A 197 16.51 -21.75 13.40
C THR A 197 16.94 -22.20 11.99
N LYS A 198 16.12 -23.03 11.34
CA LYS A 198 16.34 -23.50 9.99
C LYS A 198 16.23 -22.41 8.89
N PHE A 199 15.95 -21.17 9.28
CA PHE A 199 15.68 -20.04 8.37
C PHE A 199 16.84 -19.04 8.38
N ASP A 200 17.26 -18.59 7.18
CA ASP A 200 18.16 -17.45 6.99
C ASP A 200 17.39 -16.13 7.17
N ALA A 201 16.10 -16.13 6.78
CA ALA A 201 15.22 -14.97 6.89
C ALA A 201 13.83 -15.36 7.35
N ILE A 202 13.20 -14.49 8.15
CA ILE A 202 11.80 -14.64 8.56
C ILE A 202 11.01 -13.41 8.10
N LEU A 203 10.04 -13.64 7.22
CA LEU A 203 9.06 -12.64 6.81
C LEU A 203 7.91 -12.60 7.82
N LEU A 204 7.80 -11.52 8.57
CA LEU A 204 6.71 -11.25 9.50
C LEU A 204 5.77 -10.22 8.86
N ALA A 205 4.57 -10.62 8.49
CA ALA A 205 3.61 -9.74 7.84
C ALA A 205 2.22 -9.84 8.49
N GLY A 206 1.60 -8.70 8.77
CA GLY A 206 0.30 -8.64 9.42
C GLY A 206 -0.10 -7.22 9.80
N SER A 207 -1.12 -7.08 10.64
CA SER A 207 -1.44 -5.80 11.26
C SER A 207 -0.36 -5.38 12.27
N LYS A 208 -0.36 -4.13 12.65
CA LYS A 208 0.54 -3.61 13.69
C LYS A 208 0.49 -4.48 14.96
N ASP A 209 -0.71 -4.76 15.45
CA ASP A 209 -0.89 -5.51 16.70
C ASP A 209 -0.43 -6.97 16.55
N PHE A 210 -0.69 -7.61 15.38
CA PHE A 210 -0.18 -8.94 15.07
C PHE A 210 1.36 -8.99 15.15
N ILE A 211 2.03 -8.01 14.56
CA ILE A 211 3.50 -7.93 14.55
C ILE A 211 4.05 -7.73 15.96
N LEU A 212 3.48 -6.79 16.74
CA LEU A 212 3.94 -6.46 18.08
C LEU A 212 3.68 -7.58 19.10
N GLU A 213 2.73 -8.48 18.83
CA GLU A 213 2.51 -9.68 19.66
C GLU A 213 3.52 -10.79 19.39
N ILE A 214 4.04 -10.88 18.15
CA ILE A 214 4.93 -11.96 17.73
C ILE A 214 6.40 -11.59 17.91
N ALA A 215 6.77 -10.36 17.61
CA ALA A 215 8.16 -9.91 17.58
C ALA A 215 8.95 -10.18 18.88
N PRO A 216 8.43 -9.90 20.08
CA PRO A 216 9.15 -10.22 21.33
C PRO A 216 9.37 -11.72 21.53
N LEU A 217 8.46 -12.56 21.02
CA LEU A 217 8.59 -14.02 21.11
C LEU A 217 9.67 -14.54 20.15
N LEU A 218 9.84 -13.92 18.99
CA LEU A 218 10.96 -14.24 18.09
C LEU A 218 12.30 -13.98 18.79
N ALA A 219 12.45 -12.83 19.45
CA ALA A 219 13.65 -12.53 20.22
C ALA A 219 13.87 -13.52 21.38
N PHE A 220 12.80 -13.94 22.06
CA PHE A 220 12.87 -14.98 23.09
C PHE A 220 13.42 -16.31 22.54
N PHE A 221 13.09 -16.66 21.31
CA PHE A 221 13.62 -17.83 20.61
C PHE A 221 14.98 -17.57 19.92
N ASN A 222 15.69 -16.51 20.30
CA ASN A 222 16.98 -16.09 19.73
C ASN A 222 16.93 -15.82 18.20
N VAL A 223 15.78 -15.47 17.67
CA VAL A 223 15.63 -14.94 16.33
C VAL A 223 15.86 -13.44 16.42
N ASP A 224 17.09 -13.04 16.24
CA ASP A 224 17.50 -11.63 16.22
C ASP A 224 18.24 -11.30 14.94
N SER A 225 18.49 -10.02 14.70
CA SER A 225 19.15 -9.51 13.49
C SER A 225 20.59 -9.99 13.27
N LYS A 226 21.21 -10.65 14.25
CA LYS A 226 22.57 -11.22 14.14
C LYS A 226 22.53 -12.63 13.60
N SER A 227 21.45 -13.36 13.85
CA SER A 227 21.30 -14.77 13.50
C SER A 227 20.37 -14.99 12.32
N VAL A 228 19.30 -14.19 12.20
CA VAL A 228 18.25 -14.33 11.19
C VAL A 228 17.78 -12.96 10.73
N GLN A 229 17.71 -12.73 9.43
CA GLN A 229 17.19 -11.46 8.93
C GLN A 229 15.66 -11.41 9.04
N ILE A 230 15.15 -10.48 9.80
CA ILE A 230 13.70 -10.22 9.83
C ILE A 230 13.33 -9.34 8.64
N LEU A 231 12.36 -9.79 7.86
CA LEU A 231 11.77 -9.11 6.74
C LEU A 231 10.35 -8.67 7.11
N GLY A 232 9.97 -7.47 6.71
CA GLY A 232 8.64 -6.93 6.96
C GLY A 232 8.02 -6.32 5.72
N THR A 233 6.81 -5.81 5.85
CA THR A 233 6.11 -5.01 4.86
C THR A 233 6.19 -3.52 5.23
N GLU A 234 5.61 -2.64 4.45
CA GLU A 234 5.65 -1.18 4.68
C GLU A 234 5.16 -0.77 6.09
N ILE A 235 4.28 -1.57 6.70
CA ILE A 235 3.79 -1.35 8.07
C ILE A 235 4.93 -1.25 9.11
N PHE A 236 6.12 -1.83 8.83
CA PHE A 236 7.31 -1.72 9.67
C PHE A 236 7.82 -0.28 9.79
N ASN A 237 7.42 0.60 8.89
CA ASN A 237 7.67 2.04 9.01
C ASN A 237 6.81 2.73 10.08
N HIS A 238 5.83 2.04 10.67
CA HIS A 238 5.02 2.58 11.78
C HIS A 238 5.87 2.81 13.02
N LYS A 239 5.67 3.95 13.71
CA LYS A 239 6.47 4.37 14.87
C LYS A 239 6.58 3.30 15.95
N ASP A 240 5.47 2.64 16.29
CA ASP A 240 5.45 1.64 17.38
C ASP A 240 6.28 0.41 17.02
N ILE A 241 6.24 -0.03 15.75
CA ILE A 241 7.03 -1.18 15.26
C ILE A 241 8.51 -0.79 15.18
N ARG A 242 8.83 0.42 14.72
CA ARG A 242 10.22 0.90 14.67
C ARG A 242 10.87 1.09 16.04
N ASN A 243 10.06 1.24 17.08
CA ASN A 243 10.51 1.33 18.48
C ASN A 243 10.56 -0.05 19.17
N GLU A 244 10.16 -1.14 18.50
CA GLU A 244 10.23 -2.51 19.03
C GLU A 244 11.67 -3.03 18.94
N PRO A 245 12.38 -3.24 20.06
CA PRO A 245 13.80 -3.62 20.04
C PRO A 245 14.09 -4.94 19.32
N SER A 246 13.14 -5.88 19.37
CA SER A 246 13.30 -7.19 18.70
C SER A 246 13.25 -7.10 17.17
N LEU A 247 12.84 -5.97 16.62
CA LEU A 247 12.78 -5.70 15.18
C LEU A 247 13.88 -4.74 14.71
N GLU A 248 14.84 -4.43 15.56
CA GLU A 248 16.00 -3.62 15.15
C GLU A 248 16.72 -4.29 13.96
N SER A 249 17.14 -3.50 12.98
CA SER A 249 17.77 -3.97 11.73
C SER A 249 16.89 -4.85 10.82
N SER A 250 15.58 -4.91 11.03
CA SER A 250 14.64 -5.53 10.08
C SER A 250 14.64 -4.79 8.74
N TRP A 251 14.44 -5.53 7.64
CA TRP A 251 14.31 -4.96 6.30
C TRP A 251 12.84 -4.89 5.90
N PHE A 252 12.45 -3.76 5.34
CA PHE A 252 11.10 -3.57 4.82
C PHE A 252 11.11 -2.60 3.65
N PRO A 253 10.17 -2.74 2.69
CA PRO A 253 10.11 -1.89 1.53
C PRO A 253 9.52 -0.53 1.90
N VAL A 254 10.03 0.52 1.27
CA VAL A 254 9.48 1.87 1.37
C VAL A 254 9.34 2.47 -0.02
N ILE A 255 8.32 3.29 -0.22
CA ILE A 255 8.22 4.09 -1.43
C ILE A 255 9.27 5.20 -1.34
N TYR A 256 10.24 5.15 -2.25
CA TYR A 256 11.31 6.14 -2.37
C TYR A 256 11.08 7.07 -3.56
N SER A 257 11.35 8.37 -3.39
CA SER A 257 11.44 9.33 -4.49
C SER A 257 12.73 10.13 -4.39
N LYS A 258 13.38 10.35 -5.55
CA LYS A 258 14.58 11.19 -5.62
C LYS A 258 14.29 12.65 -5.20
N ASP A 259 13.06 13.11 -5.40
CA ASP A 259 12.63 14.50 -5.10
C ASP A 259 11.98 14.65 -3.70
N ASP A 260 12.11 13.64 -2.86
CA ASP A 260 11.47 13.59 -1.54
C ASP A 260 11.79 14.81 -0.66
N ASN A 261 13.00 15.36 -0.75
CA ASN A 261 13.40 16.50 0.10
C ASN A 261 12.66 17.78 -0.30
N LYS A 262 12.54 18.07 -1.60
CA LYS A 262 11.80 19.23 -2.09
C LYS A 262 10.32 19.14 -1.74
N TYR A 263 9.70 18.00 -2.00
CA TYR A 263 8.31 17.72 -1.66
C TYR A 263 8.06 17.85 -0.15
N LYS A 264 8.91 17.24 0.70
CA LYS A 264 8.80 17.30 2.17
C LYS A 264 8.90 18.73 2.68
N GLN A 265 9.81 19.53 2.13
CA GLN A 265 9.98 20.93 2.52
C GLN A 265 8.72 21.73 2.13
N VAL A 266 8.25 21.62 0.90
CA VAL A 266 7.05 22.34 0.43
C VAL A 266 5.81 21.95 1.25
N LEU A 267 5.62 20.67 1.54
CA LEU A 267 4.50 20.20 2.36
C LEU A 267 4.56 20.78 3.78
N LYS A 268 5.76 20.83 4.36
CA LYS A 268 5.99 21.45 5.68
C LYS A 268 5.72 22.95 5.67
N ASP A 269 6.23 23.67 4.67
CA ASP A 269 6.11 25.11 4.58
C ASP A 269 4.67 25.56 4.31
N THR A 270 3.95 24.80 3.46
CA THR A 270 2.58 25.16 3.06
C THR A 270 1.53 24.74 4.10
N TRP A 271 1.67 23.56 4.69
CA TRP A 271 0.63 22.94 5.51
C TRP A 271 1.08 22.63 6.96
N ASN A 272 2.32 22.95 7.31
CA ASN A 272 2.94 22.55 8.59
C ASN A 272 2.73 21.06 8.91
N THR A 273 2.80 20.22 7.88
CA THR A 273 2.51 18.79 7.95
C THR A 273 3.76 17.99 7.59
N LYS A 274 4.05 16.95 8.37
CA LYS A 274 5.11 16.00 8.04
C LYS A 274 4.64 15.10 6.89
N SER A 275 5.54 14.86 5.95
CA SER A 275 5.31 13.88 4.88
C SER A 275 5.09 12.48 5.45
N ASN A 276 4.13 11.77 4.90
CA ASN A 276 3.86 10.36 5.16
C ASN A 276 3.49 9.65 3.86
N TYR A 277 3.28 8.34 3.91
CA TYR A 277 2.89 7.54 2.75
C TYR A 277 1.68 8.13 2.00
N PHE A 278 0.62 8.50 2.70
CA PHE A 278 -0.63 8.99 2.07
C PHE A 278 -0.45 10.35 1.42
N SER A 279 0.31 11.25 2.05
CA SER A 279 0.63 12.54 1.43
C SER A 279 1.51 12.37 0.19
N LYS A 280 2.39 11.35 0.17
CA LYS A 280 3.20 11.06 -1.00
C LYS A 280 2.37 10.57 -2.16
N ILE A 281 1.54 9.54 -1.99
CA ILE A 281 0.67 9.04 -3.07
C ILE A 281 -0.34 10.09 -3.53
N GLY A 282 -0.80 10.98 -2.64
CA GLY A 282 -1.65 12.12 -3.00
C GLY A 282 -0.94 13.11 -3.91
N PHE A 283 0.33 13.40 -3.64
CA PHE A 283 1.15 14.27 -4.49
C PHE A 283 1.40 13.64 -5.88
N ASP A 284 1.76 12.36 -5.90
CA ASP A 284 2.00 11.61 -7.14
C ASP A 284 0.71 11.50 -7.98
N ALA A 285 -0.46 11.30 -7.34
CA ALA A 285 -1.76 11.32 -8.00
C ALA A 285 -2.02 12.66 -8.69
N GLY A 286 -1.66 13.76 -8.06
CA GLY A 286 -1.79 15.09 -8.64
C GLY A 286 -0.88 15.30 -9.83
N LEU A 287 0.38 14.85 -9.77
CA LEU A 287 1.30 14.91 -10.92
C LEU A 287 0.79 14.09 -12.10
N LEU A 288 0.26 12.90 -11.85
CA LEU A 288 -0.36 12.07 -12.90
C LEU A 288 -1.60 12.75 -13.47
N ALA A 289 -2.47 13.30 -12.63
CA ALA A 289 -3.66 14.03 -13.09
C ALA A 289 -3.29 15.19 -14.00
N ILE A 290 -2.25 15.94 -13.68
CA ILE A 290 -1.76 17.04 -14.52
C ILE A 290 -1.34 16.55 -15.90
N ASN A 291 -0.67 15.40 -15.99
CA ASN A 291 -0.32 14.80 -17.27
C ASN A 291 -1.58 14.45 -18.08
N PHE A 292 -2.59 13.82 -17.46
CA PHE A 292 -3.87 13.56 -18.13
C PHE A 292 -4.59 14.84 -18.59
N LEU A 293 -4.54 15.93 -17.81
CA LEU A 293 -5.11 17.21 -18.19
C LEU A 293 -4.42 17.85 -19.40
N LYS A 294 -3.17 17.51 -19.66
CA LYS A 294 -2.38 18.00 -20.81
C LYS A 294 -2.56 17.16 -22.06
N LEU A 295 -2.98 15.90 -21.96
CA LEU A 295 -3.20 15.02 -23.10
C LEU A 295 -4.37 15.52 -23.96
N LYS A 296 -4.23 15.42 -25.28
CA LYS A 296 -5.34 15.62 -26.22
C LYS A 296 -6.29 14.44 -26.14
N THR A 297 -7.56 14.64 -26.42
CA THR A 297 -8.59 13.59 -26.34
C THR A 297 -8.27 12.39 -27.24
N SER A 298 -7.61 12.61 -28.37
CA SER A 298 -7.13 11.57 -29.28
C SER A 298 -5.99 10.70 -28.70
N GLU A 299 -5.27 11.18 -27.71
CA GLU A 299 -4.15 10.47 -27.09
C GLU A 299 -4.62 9.58 -25.92
N ILE A 300 -5.81 9.87 -25.37
CA ILE A 300 -6.40 9.09 -24.27
C ILE A 300 -6.90 7.72 -24.77
N ASN A 301 -7.30 7.63 -26.03
CA ASN A 301 -7.78 6.38 -26.65
C ASN A 301 -6.68 5.31 -26.84
N TYR A 302 -5.40 5.66 -26.65
CA TYR A 302 -4.28 4.68 -26.69
C TYR A 302 -4.22 3.76 -25.46
N PHE A 303 -4.98 4.03 -24.43
CA PHE A 303 -5.04 3.18 -23.22
C PHE A 303 -6.17 2.15 -23.29
N ASP A 304 -6.95 2.12 -24.39
CA ASP A 304 -8.07 1.20 -24.59
C ASP A 304 -7.70 -0.08 -25.38
N ASN A 305 -6.38 -0.30 -25.68
CA ASN A 305 -5.88 -1.49 -26.41
C ASN A 305 -4.93 -2.33 -25.56
#